data_c81daa767fb9e16e6109bd881d70ba4e
#
_entry.id   c81daa767fb9e16e6109bd881d70ba4e
#
_cell.length_a   1.000
_cell.length_b   1.000
_cell.length_c   1.000
_cell.angle_alpha   90.00
_cell.angle_beta   90.00
_cell.angle_gamma   90.00
#
_symmetry.space_group_name_H-M   'P 1'
#
loop_
_entity.id
_entity.type
_entity.pdbx_description
1 polymer ?
#
loop_
_entity_poly.entity_id
_entity_poly.type
_entity_poly.pdbx_seq_one_letter_code
_entity_poly.pdbx_strand_id
1 'polypeptide(L)'
;QRQMCIRDSVDASNFNAAYACLRQVSFGLLDMAWYTRNTPFEGDVKAYEQEAWKDAQVLPIVKEACMSTQFSHIFAGGYSAGYYSYKWAEVLDADAFSLFKQQGIFNREVADSFRNNILSKGGTEHPMVLYKRFRGQEPTIDALLIRNGIKKQYN
;
A
#
# COMPACT_ATOMS: atom_id res chain seq x y z
N GLN A 1 -5.14 30.69 -13.10
CA GLN A 1 -4.63 30.66 -11.70
C GLN A 1 -5.11 29.44 -10.93
N ARG A 2 -6.43 29.18 -10.83
CA ARG A 2 -6.99 28.07 -10.04
C ARG A 2 -6.50 26.69 -10.52
N GLN A 3 -6.44 26.47 -11.81
CA GLN A 3 -5.95 25.21 -12.41
C GLN A 3 -4.45 25.01 -12.18
N MET A 4 -3.67 26.08 -12.17
CA MET A 4 -2.24 26.06 -11.87
C MET A 4 -1.98 25.67 -10.41
N CYS A 5 -2.72 26.24 -9.46
CA CYS A 5 -2.62 25.87 -8.03
C CYS A 5 -3.00 24.42 -7.77
N ILE A 6 -4.01 23.86 -8.46
CA ILE A 6 -4.39 22.45 -8.31
C ILE A 6 -3.27 21.55 -8.83
N ARG A 7 -2.69 21.87 -9.99
CA ARG A 7 -1.59 21.12 -10.57
C ARG A 7 -0.36 21.13 -9.66
N ASP A 8 0.05 22.29 -9.18
CA ASP A 8 1.17 22.44 -8.26
C ASP A 8 0.95 21.64 -6.97
N SER A 9 -0.26 21.61 -6.44
CA SER A 9 -0.62 20.83 -5.25
C SER A 9 -0.53 19.31 -5.51
N VAL A 10 -0.96 18.86 -6.70
CA VAL A 10 -0.85 17.44 -7.10
C VAL A 10 0.62 17.06 -7.31
N ASP A 11 1.40 17.90 -7.98
CA ASP A 11 2.82 17.68 -8.21
C ASP A 11 3.59 17.63 -6.88
N ALA A 12 3.27 18.53 -5.94
CA ALA A 12 3.83 18.52 -4.60
C ALA A 12 3.46 17.25 -3.80
N SER A 13 2.22 16.76 -3.93
CA SER A 13 1.79 15.53 -3.26
C SER A 13 2.47 14.27 -3.82
N ASN A 14 2.86 14.31 -5.08
CA ASN A 14 3.56 13.21 -5.76
C ASN A 14 5.10 13.29 -5.64
N PHE A 15 5.61 14.35 -5.02
CA PHE A 15 7.04 14.48 -4.78
C PHE A 15 7.54 13.33 -3.89
N ASN A 16 8.53 12.61 -4.35
CA ASN A 16 9.06 11.40 -3.69
C ASN A 16 8.05 10.24 -3.49
N ALA A 17 6.89 10.22 -4.15
CA ALA A 17 5.89 9.15 -4.00
C ALA A 17 6.46 7.75 -4.33
N ALA A 18 7.31 7.65 -5.35
CA ALA A 18 7.97 6.40 -5.71
C ALA A 18 8.92 5.90 -4.60
N TYR A 19 9.72 6.80 -4.02
CA TYR A 19 10.58 6.48 -2.89
C TYR A 19 9.76 6.03 -1.66
N ALA A 20 8.72 6.79 -1.32
CA ALA A 20 7.84 6.44 -0.20
C ALA A 20 7.16 5.07 -0.41
N CYS A 21 6.77 4.76 -1.65
CA CYS A 21 6.22 3.45 -2.00
C CYS A 21 7.24 2.33 -1.80
N LEU A 22 8.46 2.47 -2.36
CA LEU A 22 9.51 1.47 -2.21
C LEU A 22 9.94 1.28 -0.75
N ARG A 23 9.94 2.35 0.05
CA ARG A 23 10.20 2.26 1.49
C ARG A 23 9.16 1.39 2.20
N GLN A 24 7.88 1.51 1.85
CA GLN A 24 6.83 0.63 2.42
C GLN A 24 6.97 -0.81 1.93
N VAL A 25 7.34 -1.01 0.67
CA VAL A 25 7.64 -2.34 0.13
C VAL A 25 8.84 -2.97 0.85
N SER A 26 9.90 -2.22 1.12
CA SER A 26 11.07 -2.73 1.86
C SER A 26 10.69 -3.23 3.26
N PHE A 27 9.80 -2.55 3.95
CA PHE A 27 9.30 -2.99 5.25
C PHE A 27 8.49 -4.30 5.17
N GLY A 28 7.68 -4.46 4.13
CA GLY A 28 6.99 -5.73 3.87
C GLY A 28 7.94 -6.88 3.55
N LEU A 29 8.99 -6.63 2.76
CA LEU A 29 10.03 -7.61 2.46
C LEU A 29 10.78 -8.04 3.73
N LEU A 30 11.14 -7.08 4.57
CA LEU A 30 11.80 -7.35 5.84
C LEU A 30 10.91 -8.15 6.79
N ASP A 31 9.64 -7.80 6.90
CA ASP A 31 8.64 -8.54 7.69
C ASP A 31 8.57 -9.99 7.23
N MET A 32 8.38 -10.22 5.93
CA MET A 32 8.31 -11.58 5.37
C MET A 32 9.63 -12.33 5.55
N ALA A 33 10.77 -11.68 5.40
CA ALA A 33 12.07 -12.32 5.61
C ALA A 33 12.21 -12.86 7.05
N TRP A 34 11.77 -12.10 8.05
CA TRP A 34 11.78 -12.55 9.44
C TRP A 34 10.81 -13.71 9.70
N TYR A 35 9.61 -13.67 9.16
CA TYR A 35 8.52 -14.60 9.52
C TYR A 35 8.36 -15.82 8.60
N THR A 36 9.10 -15.92 7.51
CA THR A 36 9.17 -17.12 6.66
C THR A 36 10.30 -18.08 7.05
N ARG A 37 11.06 -17.75 8.09
CA ARG A 37 12.14 -18.60 8.61
C ARG A 37 11.60 -19.80 9.35
N ASN A 38 12.24 -20.95 9.15
CA ASN A 38 11.92 -22.21 9.85
C ASN A 38 12.87 -22.51 11.02
N THR A 39 13.90 -21.68 11.21
CA THR A 39 14.92 -21.86 12.24
C THR A 39 15.22 -20.53 12.94
N PRO A 40 15.65 -20.53 14.19
CA PRO A 40 16.16 -19.33 14.86
C PRO A 40 17.24 -18.64 14.02
N PHE A 41 17.32 -17.34 14.14
CA PHE A 41 18.35 -16.58 13.44
C PHE A 41 19.63 -16.55 14.28
N GLU A 42 20.74 -16.93 13.63
CA GLU A 42 22.07 -16.82 14.18
C GLU A 42 22.95 -16.06 13.17
N GLY A 43 23.23 -14.79 13.44
CA GLY A 43 24.03 -13.99 12.50
C GLY A 43 23.92 -12.49 12.72
N ASP A 44 24.47 -11.72 11.79
CA ASP A 44 24.40 -10.27 11.81
C ASP A 44 23.04 -9.79 11.33
N VAL A 45 22.27 -9.17 12.23
CA VAL A 45 20.91 -8.65 11.97
C VAL A 45 20.93 -7.57 10.88
N LYS A 46 21.94 -6.71 10.84
CA LYS A 46 22.03 -5.66 9.81
C LYS A 46 22.29 -6.24 8.42
N ALA A 47 23.18 -7.21 8.32
CA ALA A 47 23.45 -7.89 7.06
C ALA A 47 22.22 -8.63 6.56
N TYR A 48 21.49 -9.28 7.44
CA TYR A 48 20.23 -9.94 7.12
C TYR A 48 19.17 -8.96 6.63
N GLU A 49 18.98 -7.84 7.32
CA GLU A 49 18.07 -6.77 6.94
C GLU A 49 18.40 -6.19 5.56
N GLN A 50 19.68 -5.91 5.31
CA GLN A 50 20.15 -5.38 4.03
C GLN A 50 19.88 -6.34 2.86
N GLU A 51 20.10 -7.63 3.07
CA GLU A 51 19.79 -8.64 2.05
C GLU A 51 18.28 -8.76 1.81
N ALA A 52 17.46 -8.69 2.88
CA ALA A 52 16.01 -8.84 2.79
C ALA A 52 15.33 -7.79 1.91
N TRP A 53 15.84 -6.56 1.90
CA TRP A 53 15.22 -5.46 1.14
C TRP A 53 16.10 -4.86 0.04
N LYS A 54 17.19 -5.51 -0.33
CA LYS A 54 18.18 -4.99 -1.32
C LYS A 54 17.53 -4.50 -2.62
N ASP A 55 16.50 -5.21 -3.11
CA ASP A 55 15.82 -4.89 -4.36
C ASP A 55 14.92 -3.65 -4.25
N ALA A 56 14.60 -3.21 -3.04
CA ALA A 56 13.85 -1.99 -2.75
C ALA A 56 14.74 -0.85 -2.22
N GLN A 57 16.05 -1.06 -2.11
CA GLN A 57 17.02 -0.09 -1.61
C GLN A 57 17.37 0.93 -2.69
N VAL A 58 16.96 2.18 -2.50
CA VAL A 58 17.17 3.28 -3.47
C VAL A 58 18.26 4.25 -3.01
N LEU A 59 18.33 4.47 -1.71
CA LEU A 59 19.28 5.42 -1.13
C LEU A 59 20.46 4.69 -0.45
N PRO A 60 21.60 5.34 -0.29
CA PRO A 60 22.73 4.78 0.44
C PRO A 60 22.34 4.34 1.86
N ILE A 61 22.93 3.24 2.30
CA ILE A 61 22.70 2.68 3.64
C ILE A 61 23.33 3.59 4.69
N VAL A 62 22.58 3.91 5.73
CA VAL A 62 23.10 4.56 6.95
C VAL A 62 23.66 3.46 7.87
N LYS A 63 24.96 3.40 8.03
CA LYS A 63 25.65 2.30 8.74
C LYS A 63 25.21 2.09 10.18
N GLU A 64 24.81 3.16 10.85
CA GLU A 64 24.36 3.14 12.24
C GLU A 64 22.90 2.69 12.40
N ALA A 65 22.09 2.76 11.33
CA ALA A 65 20.69 2.39 11.35
C ALA A 65 20.51 0.86 11.31
N CYS A 66 19.50 0.40 12.04
CA CYS A 66 18.99 -0.97 11.97
C CYS A 66 17.49 -0.94 12.24
N MET A 67 16.69 -1.16 11.20
CA MET A 67 15.25 -1.11 11.31
C MET A 67 14.70 -2.26 12.15
N SER A 68 15.26 -3.44 12.03
CA SER A 68 14.81 -4.64 12.75
C SER A 68 14.81 -4.44 14.28
N THR A 69 15.73 -3.67 14.83
CA THR A 69 15.82 -3.43 16.28
C THR A 69 14.77 -2.45 16.82
N GLN A 70 14.08 -1.73 15.96
CA GLN A 70 13.06 -0.74 16.31
C GLN A 70 11.70 -0.98 15.64
N PHE A 71 11.57 -2.08 14.92
CA PHE A 71 10.37 -2.37 14.12
C PHE A 71 9.27 -3.01 14.98
N SER A 72 8.75 -2.24 15.92
CA SER A 72 7.71 -2.70 16.85
C SER A 72 6.45 -3.23 16.16
N HIS A 73 6.08 -2.70 14.98
CA HIS A 73 4.92 -3.16 14.21
C HIS A 73 4.90 -4.67 14.02
N ILE A 74 6.04 -5.25 13.60
CA ILE A 74 6.13 -6.67 13.29
C ILE A 74 6.52 -7.53 14.50
N PHE A 75 7.22 -6.96 15.50
CA PHE A 75 7.69 -7.73 16.66
C PHE A 75 6.78 -7.59 17.90
N ALA A 76 6.03 -6.48 18.03
CA ALA A 76 5.19 -6.23 19.19
C ALA A 76 3.80 -5.66 18.84
N GLY A 77 3.57 -5.21 17.60
CA GLY A 77 2.39 -4.46 17.20
C GLY A 77 1.30 -5.28 16.50
N GLY A 78 1.43 -6.61 16.40
CA GLY A 78 0.41 -7.47 15.77
C GLY A 78 0.42 -7.51 14.23
N TYR A 79 1.46 -6.99 13.58
CA TYR A 79 1.62 -6.99 12.12
C TYR A 79 2.63 -8.03 11.61
N SER A 80 2.97 -9.03 12.41
CA SER A 80 3.87 -10.13 12.03
C SER A 80 3.38 -10.86 10.79
N ALA A 81 4.22 -10.94 9.75
CA ALA A 81 3.87 -11.44 8.42
C ALA A 81 2.66 -10.75 7.78
N GLY A 82 2.34 -9.54 8.22
CA GLY A 82 1.14 -8.79 7.83
C GLY A 82 1.40 -7.32 7.46
N TYR A 83 2.64 -6.84 7.49
CA TYR A 83 2.95 -5.44 7.20
C TYR A 83 2.57 -5.03 5.76
N TYR A 84 2.62 -5.95 4.81
CA TYR A 84 2.19 -5.72 3.42
C TYR A 84 0.74 -5.24 3.31
N SER A 85 -0.09 -5.48 4.35
CA SER A 85 -1.50 -5.09 4.36
C SER A 85 -1.71 -3.57 4.17
N TYR A 86 -0.76 -2.74 4.59
CA TYR A 86 -0.82 -1.30 4.33
C TYR A 86 -0.82 -0.98 2.83
N LYS A 87 0.06 -1.61 2.06
CA LYS A 87 0.09 -1.42 0.60
C LYS A 87 -1.09 -2.07 -0.10
N TRP A 88 -1.54 -3.22 0.39
CA TRP A 88 -2.75 -3.85 -0.12
C TRP A 88 -3.99 -2.97 0.09
N ALA A 89 -4.13 -2.37 1.25
CA ALA A 89 -5.21 -1.42 1.54
C ALA A 89 -5.19 -0.20 0.60
N GLU A 90 -4.01 0.33 0.28
CA GLU A 90 -3.88 1.43 -0.70
C GLU A 90 -4.31 1.02 -2.12
N VAL A 91 -4.04 -0.22 -2.54
CA VAL A 91 -4.51 -0.76 -3.82
C VAL A 91 -6.04 -0.80 -3.84
N LEU A 92 -6.65 -1.37 -2.79
CA LEU A 92 -8.11 -1.47 -2.67
C LEU A 92 -8.78 -0.09 -2.64
N ASP A 93 -8.24 0.83 -1.86
CA ASP A 93 -8.72 2.20 -1.75
C ASP A 93 -8.67 2.94 -3.10
N ALA A 94 -7.53 2.90 -3.78
CA ALA A 94 -7.37 3.58 -5.06
C ALA A 94 -8.30 3.00 -6.14
N ASP A 95 -8.41 1.67 -6.22
CA ASP A 95 -9.27 1.01 -7.21
C ASP A 95 -10.76 1.25 -6.89
N ALA A 96 -11.17 1.17 -5.63
CA ALA A 96 -12.52 1.50 -5.20
C ALA A 96 -12.89 2.95 -5.54
N PHE A 97 -12.01 3.90 -5.24
CA PHE A 97 -12.24 5.31 -5.54
C PHE A 97 -12.25 5.60 -7.05
N SER A 98 -11.56 4.79 -7.86
CA SER A 98 -11.61 4.93 -9.32
C SER A 98 -13.02 4.78 -9.87
N LEU A 99 -13.87 3.94 -9.27
CA LEU A 99 -15.28 3.81 -9.65
C LEU A 99 -16.07 5.09 -9.40
N PHE A 100 -15.83 5.74 -8.25
CA PHE A 100 -16.44 7.05 -7.97
C PHE A 100 -15.98 8.12 -8.96
N LYS A 101 -14.71 8.12 -9.37
CA LYS A 101 -14.22 9.04 -10.40
C LYS A 101 -14.89 8.81 -11.75
N GLN A 102 -15.13 7.56 -12.12
CA GLN A 102 -15.76 7.20 -13.41
C GLN A 102 -17.25 7.53 -13.46
N GLN A 103 -17.97 7.29 -12.36
CA GLN A 103 -19.44 7.41 -12.30
C GLN A 103 -19.93 8.69 -11.62
N GLY A 104 -19.01 9.50 -11.10
CA GLY A 104 -19.30 10.73 -10.37
C GLY A 104 -19.04 10.60 -8.87
N ILE A 105 -18.24 11.52 -8.33
CA ILE A 105 -17.79 11.49 -6.92
C ILE A 105 -18.97 11.54 -5.94
N PHE A 106 -20.06 12.20 -6.32
CA PHE A 106 -21.29 12.31 -5.53
C PHE A 106 -22.41 11.38 -6.02
N ASN A 107 -22.11 10.38 -6.84
CA ASN A 107 -23.08 9.42 -7.31
C ASN A 107 -23.62 8.60 -6.12
N ARG A 108 -24.92 8.75 -5.86
CA ARG A 108 -25.59 8.13 -4.72
C ARG A 108 -25.64 6.61 -4.82
N GLU A 109 -25.84 6.05 -6.01
CA GLU A 109 -25.91 4.60 -6.23
C GLU A 109 -24.59 3.92 -5.91
N VAL A 110 -23.46 4.52 -6.36
CA VAL A 110 -22.11 4.03 -6.04
C VAL A 110 -21.85 4.12 -4.53
N ALA A 111 -22.22 5.24 -3.91
CA ALA A 111 -22.04 5.43 -2.48
C ALA A 111 -22.86 4.43 -1.64
N ASP A 112 -24.11 4.19 -1.99
CA ASP A 112 -24.97 3.22 -1.32
C ASP A 112 -24.47 1.78 -1.56
N SER A 113 -23.97 1.46 -2.77
CA SER A 113 -23.33 0.16 -3.06
C SER A 113 -22.08 -0.04 -2.21
N PHE A 114 -21.20 0.95 -2.11
CA PHE A 114 -20.01 0.89 -1.27
C PHE A 114 -20.37 0.70 0.21
N ARG A 115 -21.32 1.50 0.71
CA ARG A 115 -21.82 1.37 2.06
C ARG A 115 -22.36 -0.03 2.35
N ASN A 116 -23.23 -0.54 1.47
CA ASN A 116 -23.98 -1.78 1.72
C ASN A 116 -23.13 -3.04 1.51
N ASN A 117 -22.15 -3.02 0.61
CA ASN A 117 -21.33 -4.18 0.30
C ASN A 117 -20.00 -4.20 1.05
N ILE A 118 -19.46 -3.04 1.44
CA ILE A 118 -18.15 -2.93 2.11
C ILE A 118 -18.33 -2.51 3.57
N LEU A 119 -18.77 -1.26 3.80
CA LEU A 119 -18.71 -0.66 5.13
C LEU A 119 -19.63 -1.36 6.14
N SER A 120 -20.84 -1.73 5.74
CA SER A 120 -21.82 -2.36 6.64
C SER A 120 -21.59 -3.86 6.84
N LYS A 121 -20.74 -4.47 6.02
CA LYS A 121 -20.49 -5.91 6.06
C LYS A 121 -19.28 -6.28 6.92
N GLY A 122 -18.27 -5.46 6.96
CA GLY A 122 -17.05 -5.75 7.72
C GLY A 122 -16.47 -7.12 7.41
N GLY A 123 -16.31 -7.95 8.44
CA GLY A 123 -15.79 -9.31 8.33
C GLY A 123 -16.84 -10.43 8.22
N THR A 124 -18.07 -10.13 7.80
CA THR A 124 -19.17 -11.12 7.74
C THR A 124 -19.05 -12.13 6.60
N GLU A 125 -18.33 -11.78 5.56
CA GLU A 125 -18.08 -12.62 4.39
C GLU A 125 -16.61 -12.45 3.97
N HIS A 126 -16.12 -13.32 3.08
CA HIS A 126 -14.76 -13.18 2.55
C HIS A 126 -14.59 -11.81 1.86
N PRO A 127 -13.55 -11.01 2.21
CA PRO A 127 -13.40 -9.63 1.73
C PRO A 127 -13.43 -9.48 0.20
N MET A 128 -12.83 -10.42 -0.54
CA MET A 128 -12.82 -10.38 -2.01
C MET A 128 -14.23 -10.58 -2.61
N VAL A 129 -15.10 -11.36 -1.94
CA VAL A 129 -16.50 -11.53 -2.37
C VAL A 129 -17.26 -10.21 -2.23
N LEU A 130 -17.10 -9.55 -1.09
CA LEU A 130 -17.71 -8.24 -0.84
C LEU A 130 -17.18 -7.18 -1.82
N TYR A 131 -15.87 -7.18 -2.04
CA TYR A 131 -15.22 -6.25 -2.97
C TYR A 131 -15.74 -6.42 -4.40
N LYS A 132 -15.79 -7.65 -4.91
CA LYS A 132 -16.34 -7.95 -6.25
C LYS A 132 -17.81 -7.57 -6.38
N ARG A 133 -18.59 -7.73 -5.33
CA ARG A 133 -20.00 -7.32 -5.31
C ARG A 133 -20.17 -5.81 -5.47
N PHE A 134 -19.27 -5.03 -4.86
CA PHE A 134 -19.23 -3.58 -5.02
C PHE A 134 -18.62 -3.16 -6.37
N ARG A 135 -17.44 -3.69 -6.68
CA ARG A 135 -16.61 -3.18 -7.79
C ARG A 135 -16.95 -3.80 -9.14
N GLY A 136 -17.54 -5.01 -9.14
CA GLY A 136 -17.81 -5.82 -10.33
C GLY A 136 -16.62 -6.64 -10.84
N GLN A 137 -15.44 -6.46 -10.23
CA GLN A 137 -14.19 -7.12 -10.61
C GLN A 137 -13.22 -7.24 -9.43
N GLU A 138 -12.12 -7.94 -9.61
CA GLU A 138 -11.00 -7.92 -8.67
C GLU A 138 -10.25 -6.58 -8.75
N PRO A 139 -9.62 -6.15 -7.65
CA PRO A 139 -8.84 -4.91 -7.65
C PRO A 139 -7.61 -5.05 -8.55
N THR A 140 -7.19 -3.92 -9.13
CA THR A 140 -5.95 -3.81 -9.88
C THR A 140 -5.06 -2.74 -9.27
N ILE A 141 -3.74 -2.84 -9.50
CA ILE A 141 -2.78 -1.84 -9.01
C ILE A 141 -2.80 -0.54 -9.82
N ASP A 142 -3.45 -0.53 -10.98
CA ASP A 142 -3.38 0.59 -11.93
C ASP A 142 -3.85 1.92 -11.34
N ALA A 143 -4.96 1.90 -10.60
CA ALA A 143 -5.49 3.10 -9.98
C ALA A 143 -4.52 3.72 -8.96
N LEU A 144 -3.81 2.89 -8.20
CA LEU A 144 -2.78 3.35 -7.27
C LEU A 144 -1.57 3.95 -8.00
N LEU A 145 -1.09 3.28 -9.06
CA LEU A 145 0.04 3.77 -9.86
C LEU A 145 -0.28 5.10 -10.54
N ILE A 146 -1.52 5.26 -11.03
CA ILE A 146 -1.99 6.52 -11.62
C ILE A 146 -2.07 7.61 -10.53
N ARG A 147 -2.65 7.30 -9.37
CA ARG A 147 -2.76 8.24 -8.24
C ARG A 147 -1.40 8.77 -7.80
N ASN A 148 -0.40 7.92 -7.79
CA ASN A 148 0.97 8.27 -7.38
C ASN A 148 1.82 8.86 -8.52
N GLY A 149 1.24 9.13 -9.70
CA GLY A 149 1.96 9.70 -10.83
C GLY A 149 2.98 8.77 -11.50
N ILE A 150 2.98 7.47 -11.16
CA ILE A 150 3.92 6.47 -11.71
C ILE A 150 3.44 5.99 -13.09
N LYS A 151 2.13 5.84 -13.27
CA LYS A 151 1.49 5.47 -14.53
C LYS A 151 0.66 6.63 -15.06
N LYS A 152 0.79 6.93 -16.37
CA LYS A 152 -0.09 7.92 -17.01
C LYS A 152 -1.49 7.29 -17.22
N GLN A 153 -2.51 8.10 -16.99
CA GLN A 153 -3.86 7.77 -17.41
C GLN A 153 -3.93 8.00 -18.92
N TYR A 154 -4.07 6.94 -19.71
CA TYR A 154 -4.39 7.09 -21.12
C TYR A 154 -5.91 7.33 -21.22
N ASN A 155 -6.27 8.45 -21.80
CA ASN A 155 -7.66 8.80 -22.15
C ASN A 155 -8.13 7.98 -23.33
#